data_2d204c98ea774a63ee52d879c0d7938c
#
_entry.id   2d204c98ea774a63ee52d879c0d7938c
#
_cell.length_a   1.000
_cell.length_b   1.000
_cell.length_c   1.000
_cell.angle_alpha   90.00
_cell.angle_beta   90.00
_cell.angle_gamma   90.00
#
_symmetry.space_group_name_H-M   'P 1'
#
loop_
_entity.id
_entity.type
_entity.pdbx_description
1 polymer ?
#
loop_
_entity_poly.entity_id
_entity_poly.type
_entity_poly.pdbx_seq_one_letter_code
_entity_poly.pdbx_strand_id
1 'polypeptide(L)'
;VEPSPMLEPAPASSSEPQPYDSVFPPHEPCGRGVGARPGRVAWVRDAAAVTWDGSGYWWQREHFDEDAVRRMVDDGVAAAAGADDAAAGWRVLFEAHNARAGRAGGYRAGQRIAVKANMNGAGTFGADEDSAMSYTTPVLLRALLLSLVEDAGVAAGDIAVYDACRIFPAHMMELCSEGALAGVRFRYYDEGGPNDAAGDESAPVVWSADVAGAANVVPACVSEADYLINLASLKGHSYGLTLCGKNHFGSLVNSSRLRPPEAAGIHRYVSGQAMGMYTVLVDLFANRLLGGKTMLWMLDGLVPATSEGASVTREAAQWEGAPFDGGFAASIFLSQDPVAIDSVGADFLINQPAVVSRNAALEGNLGVENYLHEAALASAPPSGAAYRDGAGNPVESLGVHEHWNNSVERLYSRDRGESEGIELVRILR
;
A
#
# COMPACT_ATOMS: atom_id res chain seq x y z
N VAL A 1 25.11 16.91 64.61
CA VAL A 1 24.36 17.21 63.38
C VAL A 1 25.23 16.77 62.22
N GLU A 2 24.92 15.58 61.70
CA GLU A 2 25.55 15.05 60.50
C GLU A 2 25.01 15.78 59.25
N PRO A 3 25.83 16.10 58.25
CA PRO A 3 25.35 16.71 57.03
C PRO A 3 24.62 15.65 56.17
N SER A 4 23.42 16.02 55.66
CA SER A 4 22.65 15.21 54.70
C SER A 4 23.45 14.98 53.44
N PRO A 5 23.37 13.77 52.83
CA PRO A 5 24.02 13.50 51.58
C PRO A 5 23.41 14.34 50.45
N MET A 6 24.28 15.03 49.69
CA MET A 6 23.87 15.71 48.47
C MET A 6 23.45 14.67 47.43
N LEU A 7 22.22 14.79 46.98
CA LEU A 7 21.74 14.05 45.80
C LEU A 7 22.55 14.50 44.60
N GLU A 8 23.24 13.57 43.97
CA GLU A 8 23.82 13.81 42.65
C GLU A 8 22.72 14.15 41.64
N PRO A 9 22.90 15.15 40.78
CA PRO A 9 21.95 15.44 39.72
C PRO A 9 21.86 14.22 38.79
N ALA A 10 20.62 13.82 38.50
CA ALA A 10 20.37 12.80 37.48
C ALA A 10 21.10 13.19 36.17
N PRO A 11 21.69 12.23 35.45
CA PRO A 11 22.33 12.49 34.16
C PRO A 11 21.29 13.16 33.25
N ALA A 12 21.64 14.32 32.70
CA ALA A 12 20.83 14.95 31.69
C ALA A 12 20.66 13.97 30.52
N SER A 13 19.43 13.61 30.24
CA SER A 13 19.12 12.86 29.02
C SER A 13 19.57 13.74 27.85
N SER A 14 20.70 13.39 27.24
CA SER A 14 21.10 13.95 25.96
C SER A 14 20.14 13.39 24.90
N SER A 15 18.95 13.97 24.80
CA SER A 15 18.15 13.79 23.60
C SER A 15 18.88 14.54 22.50
N GLU A 16 19.66 13.83 21.69
CA GLU A 16 20.06 14.39 20.40
C GLU A 16 18.77 14.82 19.68
N PRO A 17 18.78 16.02 19.06
CA PRO A 17 17.59 16.45 18.35
C PRO A 17 17.25 15.41 17.30
N GLN A 18 16.04 14.88 17.36
CA GLN A 18 15.55 13.96 16.35
C GLN A 18 15.62 14.65 15.00
N PRO A 19 16.11 14.01 13.94
CA PRO A 19 16.30 14.66 12.65
C PRO A 19 14.99 15.15 12.03
N TYR A 20 13.85 14.68 12.56
CA TYR A 20 12.51 15.10 12.14
C TYR A 20 11.49 14.80 13.24
N ASP A 21 10.77 15.85 13.68
CA ASP A 21 9.65 15.69 14.60
C ASP A 21 8.42 15.22 13.82
N SER A 22 8.05 13.96 13.99
CA SER A 22 6.84 13.41 13.38
C SER A 22 5.58 14.15 13.85
N VAL A 23 4.67 14.43 12.92
CA VAL A 23 3.33 14.94 13.21
C VAL A 23 2.54 13.93 14.05
N PHE A 24 2.85 12.65 13.90
CA PHE A 24 2.21 11.55 14.62
C PHE A 24 3.20 10.94 15.62
N PRO A 25 3.06 11.27 16.92
CA PRO A 25 3.93 10.71 17.95
C PRO A 25 3.67 9.22 18.17
N PRO A 26 4.67 8.48 18.66
CA PRO A 26 4.49 7.09 19.08
C PRO A 26 3.36 6.94 20.07
N HIS A 27 2.58 5.86 19.95
CA HIS A 27 1.53 5.48 20.87
C HIS A 27 1.48 3.95 21.02
N GLU A 28 0.78 3.47 22.05
CA GLU A 28 0.55 2.05 22.23
C GLU A 28 -0.19 1.45 21.04
N PRO A 29 0.11 0.19 20.65
CA PRO A 29 -0.58 -0.47 19.55
C PRO A 29 -2.10 -0.50 19.77
N CYS A 30 -2.87 -0.21 18.74
CA CYS A 30 -4.31 -0.38 18.73
C CYS A 30 -4.75 -1.33 17.63
N GLY A 31 -5.87 -2.02 17.86
CA GLY A 31 -6.36 -3.07 16.96
C GLY A 31 -5.66 -4.41 17.15
N ARG A 32 -5.82 -5.30 16.18
CA ARG A 32 -5.26 -6.65 16.21
C ARG A 32 -4.58 -6.95 14.89
N GLY A 33 -3.33 -7.33 14.92
CA GLY A 33 -2.61 -7.80 13.73
C GLY A 33 -3.29 -8.98 13.06
N VAL A 34 -3.23 -9.02 11.73
CA VAL A 34 -3.82 -10.08 10.88
C VAL A 34 -2.77 -10.68 9.93
N GLY A 35 -3.11 -11.81 9.30
CA GLY A 35 -2.24 -12.50 8.34
C GLY A 35 -1.49 -13.71 8.92
N ALA A 36 -0.62 -14.30 8.11
CA ALA A 36 0.23 -15.45 8.49
C ALA A 36 1.17 -15.12 9.66
N ARG A 37 1.65 -13.90 9.66
CA ARG A 37 2.44 -13.27 10.72
C ARG A 37 1.74 -11.97 11.12
N PRO A 38 0.82 -12.02 12.09
CA PRO A 38 -0.01 -10.86 12.43
C PRO A 38 0.80 -9.61 12.74
N GLY A 39 0.46 -8.49 12.11
CA GLY A 39 1.14 -7.21 12.27
C GLY A 39 2.55 -7.12 11.65
N ARG A 40 2.99 -8.14 10.89
CA ARG A 40 4.31 -8.10 10.24
C ARG A 40 4.27 -7.31 8.94
N VAL A 41 5.25 -6.42 8.77
CA VAL A 41 5.57 -5.73 7.53
C VAL A 41 7.01 -6.08 7.15
N ALA A 42 7.22 -6.63 5.96
CA ALA A 42 8.54 -6.83 5.40
C ALA A 42 8.95 -5.56 4.63
N TRP A 43 10.04 -4.92 5.02
CA TRP A 43 10.70 -3.84 4.31
C TRP A 43 11.96 -4.35 3.63
N VAL A 44 11.94 -4.34 2.30
CA VAL A 44 13.10 -4.72 1.50
C VAL A 44 13.63 -3.50 0.77
N ARG A 45 14.91 -3.22 0.94
CA ARG A 45 15.64 -2.16 0.25
C ARG A 45 16.86 -2.75 -0.43
N ASP A 46 17.05 -2.41 -1.70
CA ASP A 46 18.30 -2.67 -2.42
C ASP A 46 18.76 -1.38 -3.10
N ALA A 47 19.90 -0.84 -2.65
CA ALA A 47 20.45 0.40 -3.17
C ALA A 47 20.79 0.33 -4.67
N ALA A 48 21.02 -0.87 -5.20
CA ALA A 48 21.33 -1.10 -6.61
C ALA A 48 20.06 -1.15 -7.50
N ALA A 49 18.88 -1.29 -6.90
CA ALA A 49 17.63 -1.48 -7.66
C ALA A 49 17.26 -0.29 -8.56
N VAL A 50 17.68 0.93 -8.21
CA VAL A 50 17.36 2.16 -8.96
C VAL A 50 18.65 2.85 -9.37
N THR A 51 18.83 3.01 -10.70
CA THR A 51 20.03 3.59 -11.30
C THR A 51 19.76 4.88 -12.09
N TRP A 52 18.53 5.43 -11.98
CA TRP A 52 18.09 6.60 -12.73
C TRP A 52 18.97 7.83 -12.45
N ASP A 53 19.58 8.39 -13.49
CA ASP A 53 20.45 9.56 -13.40
C ASP A 53 19.68 10.90 -13.51
N GLY A 54 18.37 10.86 -13.72
CA GLY A 54 17.50 12.03 -13.91
C GLY A 54 17.24 12.35 -15.39
N SER A 55 17.87 11.64 -16.32
CA SER A 55 17.56 11.77 -17.75
C SER A 55 16.41 10.87 -18.15
N GLY A 56 15.66 11.24 -19.19
CA GLY A 56 14.49 10.50 -19.63
C GLY A 56 13.37 10.46 -18.59
N TYR A 57 12.46 9.52 -18.77
CA TYR A 57 11.38 9.30 -17.83
C TYR A 57 11.80 8.32 -16.71
N TRP A 58 11.42 8.59 -15.49
CA TRP A 58 11.79 7.80 -14.31
C TRP A 58 11.43 6.31 -14.41
N TRP A 59 10.37 5.98 -15.16
CA TRP A 59 9.83 4.63 -15.29
C TRP A 59 10.52 3.78 -16.37
N GLN A 60 11.45 4.32 -17.14
CA GLN A 60 12.13 3.59 -18.21
C GLN A 60 12.92 2.41 -17.64
N ARG A 61 12.83 1.29 -18.31
CA ARG A 61 13.38 -0.01 -17.89
C ARG A 61 14.86 0.06 -17.55
N GLU A 62 15.63 0.80 -18.32
CA GLU A 62 17.09 0.99 -18.16
C GLU A 62 17.48 1.70 -16.87
N HIS A 63 16.55 2.29 -16.15
CA HIS A 63 16.78 2.97 -14.87
C HIS A 63 16.67 2.03 -13.67
N PHE A 64 16.48 0.73 -13.90
CA PHE A 64 16.34 -0.26 -12.84
C PHE A 64 17.21 -1.49 -13.10
N ASP A 65 17.75 -2.07 -12.02
CA ASP A 65 18.30 -3.43 -12.03
C ASP A 65 17.15 -4.42 -11.81
N GLU A 66 16.69 -5.06 -12.90
CA GLU A 66 15.56 -5.98 -12.85
C GLU A 66 15.82 -7.20 -11.95
N ASP A 67 17.06 -7.70 -11.92
CA ASP A 67 17.42 -8.83 -11.06
C ASP A 67 17.39 -8.42 -9.58
N ALA A 68 17.83 -7.20 -9.26
CA ALA A 68 17.71 -6.68 -7.91
C ALA A 68 16.24 -6.52 -7.50
N VAL A 69 15.41 -5.93 -8.36
CA VAL A 69 13.97 -5.77 -8.08
C VAL A 69 13.27 -7.12 -7.95
N ARG A 70 13.62 -8.12 -8.77
CA ARG A 70 13.08 -9.47 -8.64
C ARG A 70 13.45 -10.09 -7.29
N ARG A 71 14.72 -10.04 -6.90
CA ARG A 71 15.17 -10.53 -5.58
C ARG A 71 14.46 -9.81 -4.43
N MET A 72 14.22 -8.49 -4.54
CA MET A 72 13.47 -7.76 -3.52
C MET A 72 12.05 -8.31 -3.34
N VAL A 73 11.35 -8.64 -4.42
CA VAL A 73 10.01 -9.23 -4.35
C VAL A 73 10.07 -10.61 -3.68
N ASP A 74 10.99 -11.47 -4.11
CA ASP A 74 11.11 -12.84 -3.59
C ASP A 74 11.47 -12.84 -2.09
N ASP A 75 12.43 -12.01 -1.69
CA ASP A 75 12.81 -11.82 -0.28
C ASP A 75 11.64 -11.24 0.54
N GLY A 76 10.90 -10.29 -0.03
CA GLY A 76 9.75 -9.67 0.61
C GLY A 76 8.61 -10.65 0.86
N VAL A 77 8.30 -11.49 -0.11
CA VAL A 77 7.29 -12.56 0.02
C VAL A 77 7.70 -13.58 1.08
N ALA A 78 8.95 -14.02 1.05
CA ALA A 78 9.49 -14.95 2.05
C ALA A 78 9.43 -14.35 3.46
N ALA A 79 9.89 -13.10 3.62
CA ALA A 79 9.91 -12.41 4.91
C ALA A 79 8.51 -12.13 5.46
N ALA A 80 7.57 -11.66 4.63
CA ALA A 80 6.19 -11.42 5.03
C ALA A 80 5.50 -12.69 5.54
N ALA A 81 5.81 -13.82 4.92
CA ALA A 81 5.33 -15.14 5.30
C ALA A 81 6.08 -15.77 6.48
N GLY A 82 7.34 -15.35 6.73
CA GLY A 82 8.27 -16.03 7.62
C GLY A 82 8.68 -17.40 7.08
N ALA A 83 8.96 -17.47 5.79
CA ALA A 83 9.36 -18.65 5.04
C ALA A 83 10.80 -18.53 4.55
N ASP A 84 11.37 -19.64 4.07
CA ASP A 84 12.78 -19.70 3.65
C ASP A 84 13.00 -19.16 2.22
N ASP A 85 11.98 -19.24 1.38
CA ASP A 85 12.02 -18.77 -0.02
C ASP A 85 10.64 -18.27 -0.48
N ALA A 86 10.59 -17.68 -1.68
CA ALA A 86 9.39 -17.12 -2.27
C ALA A 86 8.29 -18.18 -2.51
N ALA A 87 8.64 -19.37 -2.98
CA ALA A 87 7.67 -20.43 -3.25
C ALA A 87 6.97 -20.91 -1.98
N ALA A 88 7.75 -21.12 -0.91
CA ALA A 88 7.22 -21.42 0.41
C ALA A 88 6.41 -20.23 0.96
N GLY A 89 6.90 -19.01 0.74
CA GLY A 89 6.23 -17.78 1.13
C GLY A 89 4.84 -17.65 0.52
N TRP A 90 4.72 -17.78 -0.79
CA TRP A 90 3.43 -17.75 -1.47
C TRP A 90 2.46 -18.80 -0.92
N ARG A 91 2.93 -20.02 -0.71
CA ARG A 91 2.09 -21.08 -0.13
C ARG A 91 1.54 -20.68 1.24
N VAL A 92 2.39 -20.19 2.13
CA VAL A 92 1.99 -19.75 3.48
C VAL A 92 0.99 -18.60 3.42
N LEU A 93 1.22 -17.60 2.55
CA LEU A 93 0.34 -16.44 2.41
C LEU A 93 -1.05 -16.86 1.90
N PHE A 94 -1.13 -17.73 0.88
CA PHE A 94 -2.41 -18.24 0.38
C PHE A 94 -3.15 -19.07 1.44
N GLU A 95 -2.45 -19.96 2.14
CA GLU A 95 -3.04 -20.80 3.18
C GLU A 95 -3.60 -19.94 4.33
N ALA A 96 -2.84 -18.96 4.80
CA ALA A 96 -3.29 -18.07 5.87
C ALA A 96 -4.50 -17.21 5.45
N HIS A 97 -4.48 -16.68 4.23
CA HIS A 97 -5.60 -15.93 3.69
C HIS A 97 -6.87 -16.81 3.60
N ASN A 98 -6.73 -18.03 3.06
CA ASN A 98 -7.83 -18.96 2.95
C ASN A 98 -8.38 -19.37 4.31
N ALA A 99 -7.50 -19.68 5.27
CA ALA A 99 -7.92 -20.02 6.63
C ALA A 99 -8.75 -18.91 7.29
N ARG A 100 -8.33 -17.65 7.12
CA ARG A 100 -9.08 -16.48 7.59
C ARG A 100 -10.46 -16.35 6.93
N ALA A 101 -10.56 -16.73 5.65
CA ALA A 101 -11.81 -16.75 4.91
C ALA A 101 -12.62 -18.04 5.11
N GLY A 102 -12.24 -18.92 6.06
CA GLY A 102 -12.92 -20.20 6.32
C GLY A 102 -12.73 -21.25 5.21
N ARG A 103 -11.71 -21.10 4.38
CA ARG A 103 -11.39 -22.02 3.28
C ARG A 103 -10.15 -22.85 3.64
N ALA A 104 -10.10 -24.09 3.19
CA ALA A 104 -8.96 -24.98 3.41
C ALA A 104 -7.94 -24.91 2.26
N GLY A 105 -6.66 -25.04 2.60
CA GLY A 105 -5.54 -25.13 1.66
C GLY A 105 -5.10 -23.81 1.06
N GLY A 106 -4.12 -23.90 0.17
CA GLY A 106 -3.52 -22.74 -0.54
C GLY A 106 -4.18 -22.49 -1.90
N TYR A 107 -3.41 -21.86 -2.80
CA TYR A 107 -3.80 -21.64 -4.20
C TYR A 107 -4.02 -22.96 -4.94
N ARG A 108 -4.99 -22.98 -5.82
CA ARG A 108 -5.30 -24.12 -6.72
C ARG A 108 -5.33 -23.61 -8.17
N ALA A 109 -4.75 -24.40 -9.07
CA ALA A 109 -4.74 -24.08 -10.48
C ALA A 109 -6.13 -23.72 -11.02
N GLY A 110 -6.21 -22.67 -11.81
CA GLY A 110 -7.44 -22.11 -12.36
C GLY A 110 -8.14 -21.09 -11.45
N GLN A 111 -7.69 -20.89 -10.23
CA GLN A 111 -8.15 -19.75 -9.42
C GLN A 111 -7.56 -18.45 -9.98
N ARG A 112 -8.38 -17.39 -10.00
CA ARG A 112 -8.04 -16.11 -10.63
C ARG A 112 -7.49 -15.14 -9.61
N ILE A 113 -6.48 -14.38 -10.01
CA ILE A 113 -5.87 -13.32 -9.22
C ILE A 113 -6.07 -11.97 -9.92
N ALA A 114 -6.60 -10.99 -9.21
CA ALA A 114 -6.61 -9.61 -9.67
C ALA A 114 -5.52 -8.80 -8.94
N VAL A 115 -4.64 -8.14 -9.70
CA VAL A 115 -3.58 -7.28 -9.18
C VAL A 115 -3.98 -5.83 -9.39
N LYS A 116 -4.30 -5.13 -8.30
CA LYS A 116 -4.58 -3.70 -8.34
C LYS A 116 -3.26 -2.93 -8.40
N ALA A 117 -2.94 -2.35 -9.53
CA ALA A 117 -1.84 -1.41 -9.69
C ALA A 117 -2.32 0.03 -9.44
N ASN A 118 -1.44 0.91 -8.97
CA ASN A 118 -1.74 2.34 -8.87
C ASN A 118 -1.38 3.04 -10.18
N MET A 119 -2.37 3.41 -10.95
CA MET A 119 -2.15 4.05 -12.25
C MET A 119 -2.52 5.55 -12.26
N ASN A 120 -2.58 6.19 -11.09
CA ASN A 120 -3.09 7.56 -11.00
C ASN A 120 -2.29 8.57 -11.83
N GLY A 121 -0.98 8.41 -11.97
CA GLY A 121 -0.13 9.28 -12.79
C GLY A 121 -0.08 8.95 -14.27
N ALA A 122 -0.58 7.79 -14.70
CA ALA A 122 -0.54 7.37 -16.09
C ALA A 122 -1.76 7.92 -16.86
N GLY A 123 -1.54 8.92 -17.71
CA GLY A 123 -2.59 9.52 -18.53
C GLY A 123 -3.80 10.05 -17.75
N THR A 124 -3.58 10.63 -16.59
CA THR A 124 -4.62 10.99 -15.61
C THR A 124 -5.66 11.96 -16.15
N PHE A 125 -5.27 12.91 -16.97
CA PHE A 125 -6.13 13.97 -17.51
C PHE A 125 -6.11 14.03 -19.04
N GLY A 126 -5.70 12.95 -19.68
CA GLY A 126 -5.60 12.75 -21.12
C GLY A 126 -4.96 11.39 -21.41
N ALA A 127 -4.93 10.99 -22.66
CA ALA A 127 -4.27 9.75 -23.09
C ALA A 127 -2.75 9.96 -23.26
N ASP A 128 -2.07 10.57 -22.31
CA ASP A 128 -0.63 10.78 -22.36
C ASP A 128 0.07 9.54 -21.79
N GLU A 129 0.59 8.70 -22.68
CA GLU A 129 1.34 7.50 -22.31
C GLU A 129 2.72 7.82 -21.73
N ASP A 130 3.25 9.01 -22.03
CA ASP A 130 4.58 9.47 -21.61
C ASP A 130 4.50 10.40 -20.39
N SER A 131 3.83 9.97 -19.34
CA SER A 131 3.67 10.76 -18.14
C SER A 131 4.90 10.70 -17.22
N ALA A 132 5.36 11.87 -16.75
CA ALA A 132 6.38 11.97 -15.71
C ALA A 132 5.79 11.83 -14.29
N MET A 133 4.46 11.77 -14.13
CA MET A 133 3.81 11.62 -12.83
C MET A 133 3.93 10.19 -12.31
N SER A 134 3.74 10.02 -10.99
CA SER A 134 3.92 8.72 -10.33
C SER A 134 2.77 7.75 -10.59
N TYR A 135 3.11 6.55 -10.98
CA TYR A 135 2.26 5.36 -11.03
C TYR A 135 3.10 4.11 -10.68
N THR A 136 2.50 2.92 -10.63
CA THR A 136 3.23 1.68 -10.33
C THR A 136 4.43 1.50 -11.24
N THR A 137 5.61 1.25 -10.67
CA THR A 137 6.85 1.02 -11.42
C THR A 137 6.73 -0.22 -12.30
N PRO A 138 6.91 -0.09 -13.63
CA PRO A 138 6.72 -1.22 -14.56
C PRO A 138 7.58 -2.44 -14.23
N VAL A 139 8.85 -2.21 -13.85
CA VAL A 139 9.78 -3.28 -13.49
C VAL A 139 9.36 -4.00 -12.19
N LEU A 140 8.81 -3.29 -11.21
CA LEU A 140 8.29 -3.92 -10.00
C LEU A 140 7.04 -4.75 -10.28
N LEU A 141 6.12 -4.24 -11.10
CA LEU A 141 4.95 -5.00 -11.51
C LEU A 141 5.37 -6.29 -12.22
N ARG A 142 6.32 -6.20 -13.16
CA ARG A 142 6.88 -7.38 -13.84
C ARG A 142 7.46 -8.37 -12.84
N ALA A 143 8.27 -7.93 -11.90
CA ALA A 143 8.88 -8.78 -10.87
C ALA A 143 7.84 -9.52 -10.03
N LEU A 144 6.77 -8.83 -9.61
CA LEU A 144 5.65 -9.43 -8.88
C LEU A 144 4.94 -10.49 -9.73
N LEU A 145 4.65 -10.19 -11.00
CA LEU A 145 3.99 -11.13 -11.92
C LEU A 145 4.84 -12.37 -12.17
N LEU A 146 6.15 -12.21 -12.34
CA LEU A 146 7.08 -13.34 -12.50
C LEU A 146 7.11 -14.20 -11.24
N SER A 147 7.17 -13.60 -10.03
CA SER A 147 7.12 -14.35 -8.77
C SER A 147 5.81 -15.14 -8.63
N LEU A 148 4.68 -14.57 -9.03
CA LEU A 148 3.40 -15.30 -9.05
C LEU A 148 3.41 -16.49 -10.02
N VAL A 149 3.96 -16.31 -11.21
CA VAL A 149 3.95 -17.37 -12.23
C VAL A 149 4.99 -18.46 -11.91
N GLU A 150 6.20 -18.07 -11.58
CA GLU A 150 7.33 -19.00 -11.44
C GLU A 150 7.40 -19.65 -10.06
N ASP A 151 7.11 -18.91 -8.97
CA ASP A 151 7.24 -19.42 -7.60
C ASP A 151 5.90 -19.87 -7.00
N ALA A 152 4.79 -19.15 -7.26
CA ALA A 152 3.47 -19.56 -6.80
C ALA A 152 2.75 -20.52 -7.76
N GLY A 153 3.25 -20.70 -8.99
CA GLY A 153 2.67 -21.58 -10.00
C GLY A 153 1.34 -21.09 -10.57
N VAL A 154 1.08 -19.80 -10.55
CA VAL A 154 -0.13 -19.19 -11.11
C VAL A 154 0.00 -19.11 -12.63
N ALA A 155 -0.98 -19.62 -13.38
CA ALA A 155 -0.97 -19.46 -14.82
C ALA A 155 -1.13 -17.97 -15.21
N ALA A 156 -0.30 -17.47 -16.13
CA ALA A 156 -0.34 -16.07 -16.56
C ALA A 156 -1.75 -15.63 -17.02
N GLY A 157 -2.49 -16.52 -17.71
CA GLY A 157 -3.86 -16.27 -18.16
C GLY A 157 -4.91 -16.15 -17.02
N ASP A 158 -4.57 -16.58 -15.81
CA ASP A 158 -5.43 -16.45 -14.63
C ASP A 158 -5.17 -15.15 -13.87
N ILE A 159 -4.20 -14.33 -14.31
CA ILE A 159 -3.86 -13.03 -13.71
C ILE A 159 -4.49 -11.90 -14.53
N ALA A 160 -5.16 -10.99 -13.84
CA ALA A 160 -5.63 -9.73 -14.37
C ALA A 160 -5.01 -8.55 -13.58
N VAL A 161 -4.21 -7.73 -14.24
CA VAL A 161 -3.73 -6.46 -13.68
C VAL A 161 -4.77 -5.38 -14.00
N TYR A 162 -5.14 -4.56 -13.01
CA TYR A 162 -6.21 -3.60 -13.24
C TYR A 162 -6.05 -2.25 -12.53
N ASP A 163 -6.65 -1.24 -13.14
CA ASP A 163 -7.08 0.02 -12.55
C ASP A 163 -8.32 0.49 -13.30
N ALA A 164 -9.48 0.53 -12.64
CA ALA A 164 -10.75 0.84 -13.32
C ALA A 164 -10.87 2.32 -13.75
N CYS A 165 -9.97 3.19 -13.29
CA CYS A 165 -10.09 4.64 -13.44
C CYS A 165 -9.05 5.27 -14.36
N ARG A 166 -8.01 4.54 -14.72
CA ARG A 166 -6.84 5.06 -15.45
C ARG A 166 -6.44 4.10 -16.55
N ILE A 167 -5.60 4.58 -17.47
CA ILE A 167 -5.01 3.76 -18.55
C ILE A 167 -3.77 3.00 -18.05
N PHE A 168 -3.37 1.99 -18.81
CA PHE A 168 -2.04 1.40 -18.74
C PHE A 168 -1.24 1.81 -19.96
N PRO A 169 -0.04 2.41 -19.80
CA PRO A 169 0.83 2.74 -20.93
C PRO A 169 1.27 1.50 -21.69
N ALA A 170 1.42 1.60 -23.01
CA ALA A 170 1.81 0.49 -23.88
C ALA A 170 3.12 -0.15 -23.43
N HIS A 171 4.13 0.65 -23.10
CA HIS A 171 5.43 0.16 -22.62
C HIS A 171 5.34 -0.73 -21.38
N MET A 172 4.41 -0.43 -20.44
CA MET A 172 4.20 -1.26 -19.26
C MET A 172 3.50 -2.58 -19.60
N MET A 173 2.48 -2.52 -20.46
CA MET A 173 1.76 -3.72 -20.89
C MET A 173 2.67 -4.66 -21.69
N GLU A 174 3.49 -4.12 -22.59
CA GLU A 174 4.48 -4.88 -23.34
C GLU A 174 5.47 -5.56 -22.39
N LEU A 175 6.13 -4.80 -21.51
CA LEU A 175 7.10 -5.33 -20.54
C LEU A 175 6.49 -6.44 -19.65
N CYS A 176 5.26 -6.26 -19.20
CA CYS A 176 4.56 -7.20 -18.32
C CYS A 176 3.79 -8.31 -19.06
N SER A 177 4.02 -8.47 -20.37
CA SER A 177 3.48 -9.56 -21.19
C SER A 177 4.59 -10.39 -21.86
N GLU A 178 5.85 -10.11 -21.58
CA GLU A 178 6.98 -10.84 -22.18
C GLU A 178 7.20 -12.23 -21.57
N GLY A 179 7.59 -13.19 -22.38
CA GLY A 179 8.05 -14.51 -21.94
C GLY A 179 7.00 -15.28 -21.14
N ALA A 180 7.32 -15.65 -19.91
CA ALA A 180 6.44 -16.40 -19.01
C ALA A 180 5.13 -15.64 -18.67
N LEU A 181 5.10 -14.33 -18.90
CA LEU A 181 3.93 -13.47 -18.63
C LEU A 181 2.97 -13.37 -19.82
N ALA A 182 3.27 -14.04 -20.93
CA ALA A 182 2.35 -14.10 -22.07
C ALA A 182 0.98 -14.68 -21.65
N GLY A 183 -0.05 -13.86 -21.75
CA GLY A 183 -1.40 -14.23 -21.30
C GLY A 183 -1.90 -13.43 -20.10
N VAL A 184 -1.06 -12.68 -19.39
CA VAL A 184 -1.50 -11.71 -18.38
C VAL A 184 -2.45 -10.71 -19.04
N ARG A 185 -3.58 -10.45 -18.38
CA ARG A 185 -4.61 -9.57 -18.90
C ARG A 185 -4.54 -8.22 -18.19
N PHE A 186 -4.67 -7.15 -18.97
CA PHE A 186 -4.81 -5.79 -18.44
C PHE A 186 -6.27 -5.38 -18.53
N ARG A 187 -6.80 -4.77 -17.47
CA ARG A 187 -8.17 -4.25 -17.38
C ARG A 187 -8.12 -2.83 -16.83
N TYR A 188 -8.55 -1.87 -17.65
CA TYR A 188 -8.38 -0.45 -17.34
C TYR A 188 -9.53 0.39 -17.92
N TYR A 189 -9.44 1.71 -17.80
CA TYR A 189 -10.37 2.61 -18.45
C TYR A 189 -10.15 2.60 -19.97
N ASP A 190 -10.93 1.78 -20.65
CA ASP A 190 -10.92 1.58 -22.12
C ASP A 190 -12.37 1.53 -22.61
N GLU A 191 -13.10 2.66 -22.45
CA GLU A 191 -14.56 2.76 -22.61
C GLU A 191 -15.02 2.18 -23.95
N GLY A 192 -15.69 1.04 -23.89
CA GLY A 192 -16.16 0.31 -25.07
C GLY A 192 -15.07 -0.49 -25.79
N GLY A 193 -13.84 -0.49 -25.30
CA GLY A 193 -12.72 -1.25 -25.84
C GLY A 193 -12.61 -2.67 -25.25
N PRO A 194 -11.71 -3.48 -25.82
CA PRO A 194 -11.57 -4.89 -25.43
C PRO A 194 -10.92 -5.08 -24.05
N ASN A 195 -10.25 -4.06 -23.53
CA ASN A 195 -9.57 -4.10 -22.25
C ASN A 195 -10.35 -3.37 -21.13
N ASP A 196 -11.56 -2.92 -21.41
CA ASP A 196 -12.33 -2.16 -20.43
C ASP A 196 -12.51 -2.93 -19.12
N ALA A 197 -12.20 -2.26 -18.02
CA ALA A 197 -12.52 -2.70 -16.68
C ALA A 197 -14.02 -2.44 -16.42
N ALA A 198 -14.88 -3.10 -17.22
CA ALA A 198 -16.32 -2.94 -17.15
C ALA A 198 -16.83 -3.28 -15.74
N GLY A 199 -17.74 -2.45 -15.23
CA GLY A 199 -18.36 -2.65 -13.93
C GLY A 199 -19.24 -3.90 -13.89
N ASP A 200 -19.25 -4.59 -12.77
CA ASP A 200 -20.17 -5.67 -12.47
C ASP A 200 -21.33 -5.11 -11.64
N GLU A 201 -22.48 -4.89 -12.28
CA GLU A 201 -23.68 -4.34 -11.62
C GLU A 201 -24.25 -5.28 -10.52
N SER A 202 -23.83 -6.54 -10.49
CA SER A 202 -24.18 -7.49 -9.44
C SER A 202 -23.25 -7.41 -8.21
N ALA A 203 -22.18 -6.61 -8.30
CA ALA A 203 -21.15 -6.47 -7.28
C ALA A 203 -21.01 -5.00 -6.79
N PRO A 204 -22.09 -4.42 -6.20
CA PRO A 204 -22.05 -3.06 -5.69
C PRO A 204 -21.15 -2.94 -4.47
N VAL A 205 -20.51 -1.78 -4.36
CA VAL A 205 -19.82 -1.38 -3.13
C VAL A 205 -20.84 -0.72 -2.20
N VAL A 206 -21.06 -1.36 -1.07
CA VAL A 206 -21.98 -0.89 -0.02
C VAL A 206 -21.17 -0.15 1.04
N TRP A 207 -21.57 1.07 1.34
CA TRP A 207 -20.94 1.92 2.33
C TRP A 207 -21.62 1.75 3.70
N SER A 208 -20.87 1.85 4.77
CA SER A 208 -21.37 1.76 6.14
C SER A 208 -22.07 3.04 6.62
N ALA A 209 -21.98 4.12 5.86
CA ALA A 209 -22.69 5.37 6.09
C ALA A 209 -23.32 5.89 4.79
N ASP A 210 -24.13 6.95 4.89
CA ASP A 210 -24.67 7.63 3.71
C ASP A 210 -23.58 8.42 2.99
N VAL A 211 -22.98 7.79 1.99
CA VAL A 211 -21.95 8.39 1.13
C VAL A 211 -22.65 8.95 -0.11
N ALA A 212 -23.01 10.23 -0.05
CA ALA A 212 -23.78 10.88 -1.09
C ALA A 212 -23.15 10.79 -2.48
N GLY A 213 -23.94 10.38 -3.46
CA GLY A 213 -23.57 10.33 -4.87
C GLY A 213 -22.68 9.12 -5.26
N ALA A 214 -22.48 8.18 -4.36
CA ALA A 214 -21.54 7.07 -4.58
C ALA A 214 -22.25 5.73 -4.88
N ALA A 215 -22.92 5.64 -6.03
CA ALA A 215 -23.29 4.34 -6.60
C ALA A 215 -22.03 3.78 -7.32
N ASN A 216 -21.32 2.89 -6.66
CA ASN A 216 -20.11 2.28 -7.17
C ASN A 216 -20.26 0.76 -7.26
N VAL A 217 -19.65 0.18 -8.29
CA VAL A 217 -19.49 -1.27 -8.44
C VAL A 217 -18.00 -1.57 -8.60
N VAL A 218 -17.59 -2.82 -8.34
CA VAL A 218 -16.25 -3.27 -8.71
C VAL A 218 -16.24 -3.75 -10.16
N PRO A 219 -15.07 -3.76 -10.84
CA PRO A 219 -14.98 -4.34 -12.18
C PRO A 219 -15.19 -5.87 -12.16
N ALA A 220 -15.66 -6.44 -13.26
CA ALA A 220 -15.88 -7.87 -13.40
C ALA A 220 -14.62 -8.70 -13.11
N CYS A 221 -13.43 -8.22 -13.49
CA CYS A 221 -12.17 -8.90 -13.17
C CYS A 221 -11.88 -9.00 -11.66
N VAL A 222 -12.50 -8.14 -10.85
CA VAL A 222 -12.40 -8.15 -9.37
C VAL A 222 -13.48 -9.05 -8.76
N SER A 223 -14.74 -8.93 -9.22
CA SER A 223 -15.82 -9.76 -8.70
C SER A 223 -15.58 -11.25 -8.98
N GLU A 224 -15.03 -11.58 -10.13
CA GLU A 224 -14.70 -12.94 -10.57
C GLU A 224 -13.39 -13.50 -9.98
N ALA A 225 -12.51 -12.65 -9.45
CA ALA A 225 -11.24 -13.09 -8.85
C ALA A 225 -11.46 -13.84 -7.54
N ASP A 226 -10.64 -14.87 -7.31
CA ASP A 226 -10.56 -15.57 -6.02
C ASP A 226 -9.72 -14.81 -5.01
N TYR A 227 -8.69 -14.11 -5.49
CA TYR A 227 -7.73 -13.35 -4.70
C TYR A 227 -7.44 -11.99 -5.32
N LEU A 228 -7.10 -11.02 -4.48
CA LEU A 228 -6.52 -9.75 -4.87
C LEU A 228 -5.10 -9.61 -4.32
N ILE A 229 -4.28 -8.89 -5.07
CA ILE A 229 -3.04 -8.28 -4.58
C ILE A 229 -3.18 -6.77 -4.79
N ASN A 230 -2.89 -5.99 -3.75
CA ASN A 230 -2.94 -4.53 -3.82
C ASN A 230 -1.51 -3.99 -3.87
N LEU A 231 -1.08 -3.54 -5.04
CA LEU A 231 0.21 -2.89 -5.28
C LEU A 231 0.00 -1.38 -5.36
N ALA A 232 0.14 -0.70 -4.24
CA ALA A 232 -0.02 0.74 -4.11
C ALA A 232 1.33 1.46 -4.29
N SER A 233 1.30 2.69 -4.79
CA SER A 233 2.48 3.56 -4.79
C SER A 233 2.69 4.19 -3.42
N LEU A 234 3.93 4.20 -2.95
CA LEU A 234 4.35 4.92 -1.75
C LEU A 234 4.55 6.40 -2.11
N LYS A 235 3.51 7.21 -1.97
CA LYS A 235 3.54 8.63 -2.31
C LYS A 235 2.57 9.46 -1.49
N GLY A 236 2.88 10.75 -1.38
CA GLY A 236 1.95 11.75 -0.88
C GLY A 236 0.72 11.89 -1.79
N HIS A 237 -0.27 12.60 -1.31
CA HIS A 237 -1.49 12.93 -2.03
C HIS A 237 -2.00 14.29 -1.58
N SER A 238 -2.71 15.04 -2.45
CA SER A 238 -3.37 16.30 -2.07
C SER A 238 -4.40 16.14 -0.95
N TYR A 239 -4.83 14.91 -0.69
CA TYR A 239 -5.70 14.53 0.41
C TYR A 239 -4.99 13.76 1.54
N GLY A 240 -3.65 13.82 1.61
CA GLY A 240 -2.82 13.11 2.60
C GLY A 240 -1.85 12.14 1.93
N LEU A 241 -2.13 10.85 1.97
CA LEU A 241 -1.27 9.80 1.45
C LEU A 241 -1.97 8.95 0.39
N THR A 242 -1.20 8.46 -0.57
CA THR A 242 -1.57 7.31 -1.38
C THR A 242 -0.85 6.09 -0.81
N LEU A 243 -1.62 5.20 -0.22
CA LEU A 243 -1.21 3.92 0.32
C LEU A 243 -2.24 2.86 -0.10
N CYS A 244 -2.24 1.70 0.54
CA CYS A 244 -3.08 0.57 0.14
C CYS A 244 -4.59 0.88 0.21
N GLY A 245 -5.04 1.55 1.28
CA GLY A 245 -6.46 1.93 1.41
C GLY A 245 -6.91 2.85 0.28
N LYS A 246 -6.15 3.91 0.02
CA LYS A 246 -6.45 4.90 -1.03
C LYS A 246 -6.32 4.31 -2.44
N ASN A 247 -5.46 3.31 -2.66
CA ASN A 247 -5.30 2.65 -3.95
C ASN A 247 -6.59 1.99 -4.44
N HIS A 248 -7.47 1.53 -3.54
CA HIS A 248 -8.77 0.97 -3.90
C HIS A 248 -9.77 1.98 -4.49
N PHE A 249 -9.49 3.29 -4.49
CA PHE A 249 -10.30 4.24 -5.25
C PHE A 249 -10.29 3.91 -6.75
N GLY A 250 -9.15 3.41 -7.27
CA GLY A 250 -9.05 2.89 -8.63
C GLY A 250 -9.69 1.52 -8.85
N SER A 251 -10.32 0.93 -7.83
CA SER A 251 -11.14 -0.29 -7.95
C SER A 251 -12.63 0.01 -8.13
N LEU A 252 -13.03 1.29 -8.13
CA LEU A 252 -14.42 1.69 -8.17
C LEU A 252 -14.80 2.16 -9.58
N VAL A 253 -15.70 1.46 -10.22
CA VAL A 253 -16.32 1.91 -11.46
C VAL A 253 -17.41 2.94 -11.10
N ASN A 254 -17.60 3.95 -11.91
CA ASN A 254 -18.55 5.07 -11.75
C ASN A 254 -18.17 6.17 -10.74
N SER A 255 -17.09 6.05 -9.96
CA SER A 255 -16.74 7.11 -8.99
C SER A 255 -15.61 8.02 -9.42
N SER A 256 -14.66 7.54 -10.21
CA SER A 256 -13.44 8.31 -10.54
C SER A 256 -12.99 8.16 -11.98
N ARG A 257 -13.81 7.57 -12.83
CA ARG A 257 -13.46 7.35 -14.24
C ARG A 257 -13.39 8.64 -15.01
N LEU A 258 -12.21 9.28 -15.03
CA LEU A 258 -11.91 10.49 -15.78
C LEU A 258 -13.02 11.57 -15.71
N ARG A 259 -13.91 11.50 -14.73
CA ARG A 259 -15.03 12.41 -14.56
C ARG A 259 -14.76 13.37 -13.43
N PRO A 260 -14.81 14.66 -13.67
CA PRO A 260 -14.95 15.65 -12.60
C PRO A 260 -16.30 15.46 -11.88
N PRO A 261 -16.74 16.22 -11.17
CA PRO A 261 -17.00 16.49 -9.79
C PRO A 261 -17.61 15.32 -9.00
N GLU A 262 -18.32 14.41 -9.62
CA GLU A 262 -18.91 13.23 -8.96
C GLU A 262 -17.83 12.26 -8.43
N ALA A 263 -16.72 12.18 -9.14
CA ALA A 263 -15.54 11.41 -8.73
C ALA A 263 -14.93 11.92 -7.42
N ALA A 264 -15.04 13.22 -7.15
CA ALA A 264 -14.55 13.83 -5.92
C ALA A 264 -15.46 13.57 -4.71
N GLY A 265 -16.65 13.04 -4.89
CA GLY A 265 -17.64 12.85 -3.83
C GLY A 265 -17.12 12.02 -2.66
N ILE A 266 -16.37 10.95 -2.92
CA ILE A 266 -15.81 10.09 -1.86
C ILE A 266 -14.55 10.67 -1.21
N HIS A 267 -13.83 11.58 -1.84
CA HIS A 267 -12.62 12.18 -1.27
C HIS A 267 -12.87 13.01 -0.02
N ARG A 268 -14.06 13.60 0.13
CA ARG A 268 -14.44 14.34 1.35
C ARG A 268 -14.51 13.48 2.62
N TYR A 269 -14.57 12.15 2.46
CA TYR A 269 -14.53 11.20 3.57
C TYR A 269 -13.12 10.71 3.90
N VAL A 270 -12.11 11.39 3.38
CA VAL A 270 -10.69 11.11 3.61
C VAL A 270 -9.91 12.39 3.90
N SER A 271 -10.21 13.47 3.16
CA SER A 271 -9.47 14.73 3.23
C SER A 271 -9.98 15.62 4.35
N GLY A 272 -9.04 16.27 5.05
CA GLY A 272 -9.34 17.29 6.06
C GLY A 272 -10.13 16.75 7.26
N GLN A 273 -10.16 15.44 7.46
CA GLN A 273 -10.86 14.83 8.58
C GLN A 273 -10.12 15.08 9.91
N ALA A 274 -10.90 15.31 10.96
CA ALA A 274 -10.41 15.21 12.33
C ALA A 274 -10.40 13.75 12.78
N MET A 275 -9.83 13.49 13.95
CA MET A 275 -9.94 12.17 14.60
C MET A 275 -11.39 11.87 14.96
N GLY A 276 -11.76 10.58 14.90
CA GLY A 276 -13.11 10.13 15.23
C GLY A 276 -14.16 10.43 14.16
N MET A 277 -13.75 10.47 12.90
CA MET A 277 -14.64 10.65 11.76
C MET A 277 -14.76 9.36 10.94
N TYR A 278 -16.00 9.02 10.54
CA TYR A 278 -16.21 7.96 9.55
C TYR A 278 -15.36 8.18 8.29
N THR A 279 -14.79 7.12 7.75
CA THR A 279 -14.00 7.17 6.52
C THR A 279 -14.29 6.00 5.59
N VAL A 280 -14.38 6.28 4.30
CA VAL A 280 -14.59 5.27 3.25
C VAL A 280 -13.42 4.28 3.13
N LEU A 281 -12.22 4.64 3.60
CA LEU A 281 -11.06 3.75 3.53
C LEU A 281 -11.25 2.49 4.37
N VAL A 282 -11.93 2.60 5.51
CA VAL A 282 -12.26 1.45 6.36
C VAL A 282 -13.24 0.52 5.65
N ASP A 283 -14.26 1.08 4.98
CA ASP A 283 -15.17 0.27 4.17
C ASP A 283 -14.44 -0.46 3.04
N LEU A 284 -13.47 0.18 2.37
CA LEU A 284 -12.70 -0.46 1.31
C LEU A 284 -11.81 -1.59 1.83
N PHE A 285 -11.21 -1.42 3.00
CA PHE A 285 -10.47 -2.49 3.68
C PHE A 285 -11.38 -3.65 4.14
N ALA A 286 -12.57 -3.32 4.61
CA ALA A 286 -13.53 -4.30 5.11
C ALA A 286 -14.28 -5.03 4.00
N ASN A 287 -14.50 -4.37 2.84
CA ASN A 287 -15.34 -4.90 1.77
C ASN A 287 -14.87 -6.27 1.31
N ARG A 288 -15.78 -7.26 1.36
CA ARG A 288 -15.50 -8.66 0.99
C ARG A 288 -15.00 -8.87 -0.44
N LEU A 289 -15.29 -7.95 -1.36
CA LEU A 289 -14.83 -7.98 -2.76
C LEU A 289 -13.48 -7.29 -2.96
N LEU A 290 -13.05 -6.46 -2.02
CA LEU A 290 -11.80 -5.69 -2.06
C LEU A 290 -10.84 -6.16 -0.96
N GLY A 291 -10.79 -5.49 0.18
CA GLY A 291 -9.88 -5.86 1.26
C GLY A 291 -10.07 -7.30 1.75
N GLY A 292 -11.31 -7.81 1.79
CA GLY A 292 -11.60 -9.19 2.15
C GLY A 292 -11.03 -10.26 1.18
N LYS A 293 -10.83 -9.90 -0.10
CA LYS A 293 -10.14 -10.74 -1.10
C LYS A 293 -8.64 -10.47 -1.17
N THR A 294 -8.16 -9.36 -0.62
CA THR A 294 -6.75 -8.99 -0.74
C THR A 294 -5.89 -9.90 0.12
N MET A 295 -5.13 -10.72 -0.57
CA MET A 295 -4.24 -11.72 0.02
C MET A 295 -2.88 -11.14 0.38
N LEU A 296 -2.42 -10.13 -0.38
CA LEU A 296 -1.16 -9.44 -0.16
C LEU A 296 -1.31 -7.95 -0.45
N TRP A 297 -0.79 -7.15 0.46
CA TRP A 297 -0.66 -5.70 0.34
C TRP A 297 0.80 -5.34 0.10
N MET A 298 1.05 -4.47 -0.87
CA MET A 298 2.40 -4.04 -1.23
C MET A 298 2.44 -2.53 -1.42
N LEU A 299 3.57 -1.92 -1.03
CA LEU A 299 3.89 -0.53 -1.35
C LEU A 299 5.11 -0.49 -2.28
N ASP A 300 4.94 0.17 -3.40
CA ASP A 300 5.99 0.50 -4.36
C ASP A 300 6.67 1.80 -3.93
N GLY A 301 7.81 1.69 -3.32
CA GLY A 301 8.68 2.77 -2.88
C GLY A 301 10.05 2.74 -3.57
N LEU A 302 10.15 2.16 -4.78
CA LEU A 302 11.40 2.22 -5.55
C LEU A 302 11.75 3.68 -5.86
N VAL A 303 10.77 4.43 -6.36
CA VAL A 303 10.89 5.85 -6.69
C VAL A 303 9.66 6.60 -6.12
N PRO A 304 9.64 6.89 -4.82
CA PRO A 304 8.51 7.58 -4.19
C PRO A 304 8.27 8.97 -4.75
N ALA A 305 7.04 9.45 -4.67
CA ALA A 305 6.65 10.77 -5.14
C ALA A 305 6.03 11.62 -4.01
N THR A 306 6.09 12.93 -4.20
CA THR A 306 5.58 13.90 -3.21
C THR A 306 4.06 14.01 -3.22
N SER A 307 3.42 13.85 -4.39
CA SER A 307 1.96 13.83 -4.53
C SER A 307 1.53 13.09 -5.79
N GLU A 308 0.23 12.83 -5.91
CA GLU A 308 -0.39 12.14 -7.04
C GLU A 308 -0.28 12.86 -8.37
N GLY A 309 -0.20 14.19 -8.35
CA GLY A 309 -0.14 15.04 -9.54
C GLY A 309 1.23 15.66 -9.80
N ALA A 310 2.23 15.37 -8.97
CA ALA A 310 3.58 15.86 -9.16
C ALA A 310 4.37 14.95 -10.10
N SER A 311 5.21 15.55 -10.93
CA SER A 311 6.24 14.81 -11.64
C SER A 311 7.22 14.18 -10.64
N VAL A 312 7.61 12.95 -10.90
CA VAL A 312 8.66 12.28 -10.14
C VAL A 312 10.00 12.96 -10.43
N THR A 313 10.73 13.31 -9.39
CA THR A 313 12.07 13.89 -9.50
C THR A 313 13.04 13.11 -8.62
N ARG A 314 14.33 13.16 -8.98
CA ARG A 314 15.38 12.52 -8.18
C ARG A 314 15.38 13.03 -6.74
N GLU A 315 15.27 14.34 -6.56
CA GLU A 315 15.33 15.02 -5.26
C GLU A 315 14.19 14.59 -4.34
N ALA A 316 13.04 14.22 -4.90
CA ALA A 316 11.92 13.72 -4.11
C ALA A 316 12.05 12.22 -3.78
N ALA A 317 12.70 11.47 -4.66
CA ALA A 317 12.90 10.03 -4.52
C ALA A 317 14.17 9.64 -3.77
N GLN A 318 15.09 10.58 -3.57
CA GLN A 318 16.30 10.44 -2.77
C GLN A 318 16.02 10.87 -1.33
N TRP A 319 16.23 9.97 -0.40
CA TRP A 319 15.83 10.14 0.98
C TRP A 319 17.02 10.35 1.92
N GLU A 320 16.78 11.12 2.97
CA GLU A 320 17.78 11.46 3.98
C GLU A 320 17.85 10.40 5.08
N GLY A 321 18.99 10.41 5.77
CA GLY A 321 19.27 9.51 6.90
C GLY A 321 19.51 8.05 6.50
N ALA A 322 20.18 7.30 7.36
CA ALA A 322 20.45 5.89 7.14
C ALA A 322 19.15 5.09 7.03
N PRO A 323 19.07 4.08 6.17
CA PRO A 323 20.11 3.58 5.25
C PRO A 323 20.08 4.24 3.86
N PHE A 324 19.37 5.34 3.68
CA PHE A 324 19.23 6.01 2.39
C PHE A 324 20.41 6.91 2.07
N ASP A 325 20.85 7.73 3.03
CA ASP A 325 22.02 8.59 2.98
C ASP A 325 22.11 9.47 1.71
N GLY A 326 20.98 10.01 1.27
CA GLY A 326 20.84 10.78 0.04
C GLY A 326 20.70 9.95 -1.24
N GLY A 327 20.65 8.63 -1.15
CA GLY A 327 20.33 7.73 -2.26
C GLY A 327 18.82 7.54 -2.46
N PHE A 328 18.45 6.85 -3.52
CA PHE A 328 17.06 6.50 -3.76
C PHE A 328 16.48 5.70 -2.58
N ALA A 329 15.19 5.90 -2.33
CA ALA A 329 14.45 5.07 -1.37
C ALA A 329 14.59 3.58 -1.71
N ALA A 330 14.47 3.24 -2.99
CA ALA A 330 14.73 1.90 -3.55
C ALA A 330 14.17 0.78 -2.66
N SER A 331 12.92 0.97 -2.20
CA SER A 331 12.28 0.17 -1.15
C SER A 331 10.96 -0.40 -1.62
N ILE A 332 10.61 -1.58 -1.14
CA ILE A 332 9.26 -2.14 -1.24
C ILE A 332 8.82 -2.63 0.14
N PHE A 333 7.51 -2.65 0.36
CA PHE A 333 6.92 -3.15 1.61
C PHE A 333 5.86 -4.18 1.28
N LEU A 334 5.78 -5.25 2.07
CA LEU A 334 4.83 -6.34 1.89
C LEU A 334 4.22 -6.74 3.24
N SER A 335 2.91 -6.95 3.26
CA SER A 335 2.19 -7.43 4.45
C SER A 335 0.87 -8.10 4.07
N GLN A 336 0.35 -8.94 4.97
CA GLN A 336 -1.06 -9.36 4.95
C GLN A 336 -1.95 -8.49 5.85
N ASP A 337 -1.36 -7.56 6.57
CA ASP A 337 -2.05 -6.61 7.45
C ASP A 337 -2.16 -5.24 6.77
N PRO A 338 -3.36 -4.85 6.29
CA PRO A 338 -3.54 -3.59 5.56
C PRO A 338 -3.28 -2.35 6.43
N VAL A 339 -3.57 -2.43 7.72
CA VAL A 339 -3.41 -1.30 8.63
C VAL A 339 -1.94 -1.15 9.01
N ALA A 340 -1.26 -2.25 9.31
CA ALA A 340 0.16 -2.22 9.64
C ALA A 340 1.02 -1.69 8.49
N ILE A 341 0.76 -2.13 7.24
CA ILE A 341 1.54 -1.66 6.10
C ILE A 341 1.30 -0.18 5.79
N ASP A 342 0.05 0.29 5.92
CA ASP A 342 -0.26 1.71 5.71
C ASP A 342 0.31 2.57 6.86
N SER A 343 0.34 2.07 8.10
CA SER A 343 1.02 2.73 9.23
C SER A 343 2.52 2.90 8.98
N VAL A 344 3.19 1.82 8.56
CA VAL A 344 4.61 1.84 8.20
C VAL A 344 4.85 2.79 7.02
N GLY A 345 4.04 2.70 5.95
CA GLY A 345 4.15 3.59 4.80
C GLY A 345 3.98 5.06 5.15
N ALA A 346 3.05 5.37 6.06
CA ALA A 346 2.84 6.72 6.58
C ALA A 346 4.09 7.22 7.33
N ASP A 347 4.63 6.43 8.25
CA ASP A 347 5.83 6.78 9.00
C ASP A 347 7.03 7.08 8.08
N PHE A 348 7.25 6.25 7.08
CA PHE A 348 8.33 6.47 6.12
C PHE A 348 8.14 7.77 5.32
N LEU A 349 6.93 8.07 4.83
CA LEU A 349 6.69 9.26 4.00
C LEU A 349 6.72 10.55 4.81
N ILE A 350 6.07 10.56 5.98
CA ILE A 350 5.93 11.76 6.81
C ILE A 350 7.28 12.19 7.41
N ASN A 351 8.18 11.23 7.62
CA ASN A 351 9.51 11.49 8.16
C ASN A 351 10.59 11.72 7.08
N GLN A 352 10.20 12.01 5.83
CA GLN A 352 11.14 12.39 4.77
C GLN A 352 10.98 13.86 4.40
N PRO A 353 11.95 14.71 4.72
CA PRO A 353 11.91 16.13 4.40
C PRO A 353 11.69 16.40 2.91
N ALA A 354 12.28 15.57 2.05
CA ALA A 354 12.13 15.66 0.59
C ALA A 354 10.66 15.50 0.15
N VAL A 355 9.84 14.75 0.89
CA VAL A 355 8.40 14.56 0.62
C VAL A 355 7.59 15.66 1.27
N VAL A 356 7.76 15.87 2.56
CA VAL A 356 6.93 16.80 3.37
C VAL A 356 7.08 18.24 2.91
N SER A 357 8.30 18.70 2.64
CA SER A 357 8.55 20.07 2.18
C SER A 357 7.89 20.42 0.83
N ARG A 358 7.46 19.41 0.08
CA ARG A 358 6.83 19.57 -1.23
C ARG A 358 5.34 19.19 -1.25
N ASN A 359 4.81 18.80 -0.10
CA ASN A 359 3.40 18.43 0.02
C ASN A 359 2.81 18.95 1.33
N ALA A 360 2.32 20.18 1.31
CA ALA A 360 1.68 20.81 2.46
C ALA A 360 0.42 20.06 2.96
N ALA A 361 -0.18 19.18 2.14
CA ALA A 361 -1.31 18.38 2.57
C ALA A 361 -0.94 17.27 3.57
N LEU A 362 0.34 16.96 3.74
CA LEU A 362 0.81 16.03 4.77
C LEU A 362 0.91 16.69 6.14
N GLU A 363 1.19 17.99 6.17
CA GLU A 363 1.36 18.73 7.41
C GLU A 363 0.01 18.90 8.12
N GLY A 364 -0.10 18.35 9.31
CA GLY A 364 -1.31 18.47 10.13
C GLY A 364 -2.56 17.79 9.59
N ASN A 365 -2.44 16.92 8.57
CA ASN A 365 -3.59 16.19 8.02
C ASN A 365 -3.93 14.97 8.87
N LEU A 366 -4.82 15.17 9.84
CA LEU A 366 -5.29 14.10 10.72
C LEU A 366 -6.11 13.00 10.01
N GLY A 367 -6.47 13.19 8.74
CA GLY A 367 -7.23 12.18 7.98
C GLY A 367 -6.46 10.86 7.82
N VAL A 368 -5.13 10.93 7.75
CA VAL A 368 -4.26 9.74 7.72
C VAL A 368 -4.34 9.00 9.05
N GLU A 369 -4.13 9.70 10.14
CA GLU A 369 -4.19 9.15 11.48
C GLU A 369 -5.59 8.60 11.79
N ASN A 370 -6.62 9.35 11.41
CA ASN A 370 -8.01 8.97 11.60
C ASN A 370 -8.34 7.61 10.97
N TYR A 371 -8.01 7.39 9.68
CA TYR A 371 -8.42 6.13 9.05
C TYR A 371 -7.66 4.91 9.60
N LEU A 372 -6.42 5.08 10.03
CA LEU A 372 -5.64 4.01 10.64
C LEU A 372 -6.24 3.58 11.99
N HIS A 373 -6.60 4.55 12.85
CA HIS A 373 -7.31 4.26 14.10
C HIS A 373 -8.70 3.65 13.86
N GLU A 374 -9.48 4.21 12.95
CA GLU A 374 -10.81 3.71 12.59
C GLU A 374 -10.74 2.26 12.09
N ALA A 375 -9.74 1.93 11.25
CA ALA A 375 -9.55 0.57 10.72
C ALA A 375 -9.05 -0.40 11.78
N ALA A 376 -8.11 0.00 12.61
CA ALA A 376 -7.60 -0.81 13.70
C ALA A 376 -8.69 -1.14 14.72
N LEU A 377 -9.56 -0.19 15.01
CA LEU A 377 -10.63 -0.28 16.00
C LEU A 377 -12.03 -0.48 15.37
N ALA A 378 -12.12 -1.06 14.17
CA ALA A 378 -13.35 -1.07 13.37
C ALA A 378 -14.57 -1.71 14.05
N SER A 379 -14.40 -2.58 15.04
CA SER A 379 -15.48 -3.15 15.85
C SER A 379 -16.07 -2.17 16.86
N ALA A 380 -15.28 -1.16 17.29
CA ALA A 380 -15.67 -0.08 18.20
C ALA A 380 -14.88 1.19 17.84
N PRO A 381 -15.09 1.76 16.65
CA PRO A 381 -14.27 2.83 16.13
C PRO A 381 -14.51 4.15 16.90
N PRO A 382 -13.52 5.05 16.96
CA PRO A 382 -13.67 6.35 17.60
C PRO A 382 -14.84 7.18 17.07
N SER A 383 -15.20 7.02 15.79
CA SER A 383 -16.36 7.70 15.18
C SER A 383 -17.71 7.18 15.66
N GLY A 384 -17.76 5.98 16.24
CA GLY A 384 -19.01 5.27 16.53
C GLY A 384 -19.70 4.70 15.28
N ALA A 385 -19.04 4.71 14.11
CA ALA A 385 -19.60 4.14 12.89
C ALA A 385 -19.76 2.62 13.01
N ALA A 386 -20.82 2.07 12.43
CA ALA A 386 -21.04 0.63 12.39
C ALA A 386 -20.54 0.05 11.07
N TYR A 387 -19.23 -0.13 10.94
CA TYR A 387 -18.62 -0.66 9.72
C TYR A 387 -19.10 -2.07 9.38
N ARG A 388 -19.29 -2.32 8.06
CA ARG A 388 -19.81 -3.56 7.50
C ARG A 388 -18.94 -4.05 6.34
N ASP A 389 -18.89 -5.37 6.12
CA ASP A 389 -18.07 -6.01 5.09
C ASP A 389 -18.66 -5.94 3.66
N GLY A 390 -19.69 -5.17 3.45
CA GLY A 390 -20.43 -5.09 2.19
C GLY A 390 -21.47 -6.20 2.00
N ALA A 391 -21.46 -7.24 2.84
CA ALA A 391 -22.54 -8.25 2.93
C ALA A 391 -23.45 -8.02 4.17
N GLY A 392 -23.16 -6.97 4.95
CA GLY A 392 -23.92 -6.61 6.14
C GLY A 392 -23.38 -7.20 7.44
N ASN A 393 -22.30 -7.98 7.42
CA ASN A 393 -21.69 -8.50 8.63
C ASN A 393 -20.88 -7.40 9.35
N PRO A 394 -20.88 -7.39 10.71
CA PRO A 394 -20.02 -6.51 11.48
C PRO A 394 -18.54 -6.75 11.15
N VAL A 395 -17.76 -5.69 11.20
CA VAL A 395 -16.32 -5.73 10.96
C VAL A 395 -15.60 -5.81 12.30
N GLU A 396 -14.67 -6.73 12.42
CA GLU A 396 -13.69 -6.80 13.50
C GLU A 396 -12.52 -5.85 13.21
N SER A 397 -11.47 -5.86 14.06
CA SER A 397 -10.23 -5.18 13.76
C SER A 397 -9.69 -5.60 12.38
N LEU A 398 -9.33 -4.65 11.55
CA LEU A 398 -8.79 -4.92 10.20
C LEU A 398 -7.27 -5.07 10.19
N GLY A 399 -6.61 -4.75 11.29
CA GLY A 399 -5.17 -4.82 11.46
C GLY A 399 -4.71 -4.07 12.69
N VAL A 400 -3.39 -3.93 12.86
CA VAL A 400 -2.80 -3.20 13.99
C VAL A 400 -2.19 -1.90 13.53
N HIS A 401 -2.41 -0.84 14.32
CA HIS A 401 -1.87 0.49 14.12
C HIS A 401 -1.02 0.93 15.31
N GLU A 402 0.13 1.45 15.02
CA GLU A 402 1.02 2.22 15.90
C GLU A 402 2.04 2.98 15.06
N HIS A 403 2.75 3.91 15.65
CA HIS A 403 3.90 4.58 15.06
C HIS A 403 5.21 4.09 15.66
N TRP A 404 6.29 4.12 14.88
CA TRP A 404 7.62 3.78 15.35
C TRP A 404 8.13 4.73 16.45
N ASN A 405 9.13 4.28 17.21
CA ASN A 405 9.70 5.07 18.30
C ASN A 405 10.37 6.37 17.85
N ASN A 406 11.03 6.37 16.70
CA ASN A 406 11.65 7.53 16.05
C ASN A 406 12.11 7.22 14.63
N SER A 407 12.42 8.25 13.86
CA SER A 407 12.82 8.14 12.44
C SER A 407 14.23 7.57 12.22
N VAL A 408 15.02 7.41 13.25
CA VAL A 408 16.40 6.85 13.18
C VAL A 408 16.36 5.35 13.39
N GLU A 409 15.84 4.91 14.52
CA GLU A 409 15.78 3.48 14.88
C GLU A 409 14.64 2.76 14.17
N ARG A 410 13.50 3.43 14.00
CA ARG A 410 12.27 2.92 13.36
C ARG A 410 11.78 1.62 13.98
N LEU A 411 11.76 1.55 15.32
CA LEU A 411 11.35 0.36 16.07
C LEU A 411 9.88 0.47 16.46
N TYR A 412 9.12 -0.54 16.11
CA TYR A 412 7.75 -0.77 16.56
C TYR A 412 7.72 -1.64 17.81
N SER A 413 6.56 -1.83 18.41
CA SER A 413 6.43 -2.56 19.68
C SER A 413 7.02 -3.97 19.62
N ARG A 414 6.72 -4.74 18.58
CA ARG A 414 7.27 -6.10 18.46
C ARG A 414 8.77 -6.12 18.18
N ASP A 415 9.31 -5.11 17.51
CA ASP A 415 10.75 -4.96 17.32
C ASP A 415 11.47 -4.72 18.65
N ARG A 416 10.76 -4.20 19.66
CA ARG A 416 11.23 -3.99 21.04
C ARG A 416 10.97 -5.18 21.95
N GLY A 417 10.43 -6.28 21.43
CA GLY A 417 10.20 -7.53 22.16
C GLY A 417 8.81 -7.62 22.81
N GLU A 418 7.88 -6.74 22.47
CA GLU A 418 6.49 -6.84 22.92
C GLU A 418 5.74 -7.94 22.15
N SER A 419 4.65 -8.44 22.71
CA SER A 419 3.89 -9.55 22.11
C SER A 419 2.90 -9.08 21.02
N GLU A 420 2.50 -7.81 21.07
CA GLU A 420 1.53 -7.20 20.18
C GLU A 420 2.14 -6.01 19.44
N GLY A 421 1.45 -5.51 18.42
CA GLY A 421 1.90 -4.39 17.63
C GLY A 421 2.47 -4.80 16.27
N ILE A 422 3.17 -3.86 15.63
CA ILE A 422 3.83 -4.04 14.33
C ILE A 422 5.22 -4.68 14.55
N GLU A 423 5.60 -5.54 13.61
CA GLU A 423 6.94 -6.09 13.45
C GLU A 423 7.48 -5.66 12.09
N LEU A 424 8.55 -4.87 12.07
CA LEU A 424 9.20 -4.43 10.83
C LEU A 424 10.42 -5.30 10.52
N VAL A 425 10.23 -6.33 9.70
CA VAL A 425 11.34 -7.16 9.20
C VAL A 425 12.09 -6.41 8.12
N ARG A 426 13.40 -6.22 8.29
CA ARG A 426 14.24 -5.40 7.42
C ARG A 426 15.21 -6.26 6.64
N ILE A 427 15.20 -6.12 5.32
CA ILE A 427 16.18 -6.70 4.40
C ILE A 427 16.81 -5.53 3.66
N LEU A 428 18.07 -5.21 4.03
CA LEU A 428 18.78 -4.03 3.53
C LEU A 428 20.02 -4.50 2.77
N ARG A 429 20.15 -4.08 1.51
CA ARG A 429 21.26 -4.42 0.60
C ARG A 429 21.85 -3.18 -0.04
#